data_be654adbbe7e321a2c1ee189b84a0708
#
_entry.id   be654adbbe7e321a2c1ee189b84a0708
#
_cell.length_a   1.000
_cell.length_b   1.000
_cell.length_c   1.000
_cell.angle_alpha   90.00
_cell.angle_beta   90.00
_cell.angle_gamma   90.00
#
_symmetry.space_group_name_H-M   'P 1'
#
loop_
_entity.id
_entity.type
_entity.pdbx_description
1 polymer ?
#
loop_
_entity_poly.entity_id
_entity_poly.type
_entity_poly.pdbx_seq_one_letter_code
_entity_poly.pdbx_strand_id
1 'polypeptide(L)'
;MSTPVRDGDRDGDGRHDGASARPRPRPRPGTRARDRVRARARARARVAAVRGVWEARSARTRHDRWYRAYVIVALGLVVVAPVARLVWTTAVSAGGVAALTSAQAPGAAGIVVASLIGAALVLGRERGPVSSTPLLVFALATADLPRLAAFRRPLVRAGAALVVSGAGAAAVIGATLVRAGAASPGAALLFVVAGALVGVVILVSWLVGQAAPCAAGWLAAGAVATAVVGRLVPAASVATPGGWVERAYPVGGIAPPEIAAVLSLVASVAAALAVTPWLLARLRPHDLLAQASRWEAASSLVSGVDLAGATAIYRSRPRVGRRFATVRPSRWRAWTFVRRDAIGAARTPVRLALGVMALAGGGVLLGAATSTGAASSAVDSTVLLGTAAGLVVFAGLGPITDGLRHAAAVAGDVTLYGVGDPHLLGLHALFPLVLTVVVLVTAGVVTAGLVGPTAGGAVPLASAAAAVLSLGVRATGALKGPMPPALLLPVSSPAGDPMALVRVIWAVDGLVLAGLVGGSAALAAATPVPLVVSATLLGVVGAARWRWRA
;
A
#
# COMPACT_ATOMS: atom_id res chain seq x y z
N MET A 1 -51.95 -2.35 -20.78
CA MET A 1 -53.17 -1.53 -20.52
C MET A 1 -52.67 -0.15 -20.17
N SER A 2 -52.74 0.72 -21.16
CA SER A 2 -52.22 2.09 -21.16
C SER A 2 -53.41 3.04 -20.99
N THR A 3 -53.33 3.96 -20.07
CA THR A 3 -54.25 5.09 -20.03
C THR A 3 -53.44 6.39 -20.21
N PRO A 4 -53.84 7.25 -21.17
CA PRO A 4 -53.27 8.57 -21.37
C PRO A 4 -53.91 9.60 -20.45
N VAL A 5 -53.15 10.50 -19.84
CA VAL A 5 -53.62 11.68 -19.16
C VAL A 5 -53.51 12.87 -20.11
N ARG A 6 -54.62 13.59 -20.18
CA ARG A 6 -54.96 14.73 -21.04
C ARG A 6 -54.15 15.98 -20.70
N ASP A 7 -53.71 16.66 -21.75
CA ASP A 7 -53.33 18.08 -21.76
C ASP A 7 -54.49 18.98 -21.33
N GLY A 8 -54.18 19.94 -20.50
CA GLY A 8 -55.07 21.05 -20.10
C GLY A 8 -54.31 22.37 -20.31
N ASP A 9 -54.54 22.98 -21.44
CA ASP A 9 -54.25 24.39 -21.70
C ASP A 9 -54.88 25.29 -20.64
N ARG A 10 -54.08 26.20 -20.10
CA ARG A 10 -54.59 27.46 -19.52
C ARG A 10 -53.59 28.56 -19.83
N ASP A 11 -53.96 29.32 -20.86
CA ASP A 11 -53.52 30.69 -21.07
C ASP A 11 -53.77 31.54 -19.83
N GLY A 12 -52.70 32.15 -19.31
CA GLY A 12 -52.73 33.08 -18.21
C GLY A 12 -51.92 34.32 -18.54
N ASP A 13 -52.59 35.27 -19.15
CA ASP A 13 -52.17 36.65 -19.41
C ASP A 13 -51.67 37.31 -18.10
N GLY A 14 -50.38 37.53 -17.95
CA GLY A 14 -49.72 38.07 -16.74
C GLY A 14 -48.88 39.30 -17.08
N ARG A 15 -49.49 40.47 -16.91
CA ARG A 15 -48.92 41.82 -17.06
C ARG A 15 -47.50 41.91 -16.46
N HIS A 16 -46.57 42.36 -17.28
CA HIS A 16 -45.23 42.79 -16.87
C HIS A 16 -45.34 44.12 -16.09
N ASP A 17 -45.35 44.03 -14.75
CA ASP A 17 -45.03 45.17 -13.90
C ASP A 17 -43.50 45.34 -13.88
N GLY A 18 -43.04 46.33 -14.59
CA GLY A 18 -41.66 46.80 -14.62
C GLY A 18 -41.23 47.42 -13.27
N ALA A 19 -40.98 46.59 -12.27
CA ALA A 19 -40.36 47.04 -11.02
C ALA A 19 -38.87 47.31 -11.28
N SER A 20 -38.51 48.58 -11.44
CA SER A 20 -37.12 49.05 -11.54
C SER A 20 -36.32 48.55 -10.33
N ALA A 21 -35.49 47.52 -10.55
CA ALA A 21 -34.61 46.96 -9.53
C ALA A 21 -33.57 48.04 -9.13
N ARG A 22 -33.77 48.67 -7.99
CA ARG A 22 -32.75 49.57 -7.40
C ARG A 22 -31.46 48.82 -7.25
N PRO A 23 -30.30 49.38 -7.72
CA PRO A 23 -29.01 48.73 -7.62
C PRO A 23 -28.68 48.50 -6.15
N ARG A 24 -28.49 47.22 -5.78
CA ARG A 24 -28.08 46.86 -4.41
C ARG A 24 -26.76 47.53 -4.06
N PRO A 25 -26.66 48.24 -2.92
CA PRO A 25 -25.45 48.95 -2.53
C PRO A 25 -24.26 47.95 -2.44
N ARG A 26 -23.14 48.28 -3.08
CA ARG A 26 -21.90 47.47 -3.04
C ARG A 26 -21.44 47.38 -1.59
N PRO A 27 -21.26 46.16 -1.04
CA PRO A 27 -20.82 45.99 0.36
C PRO A 27 -19.42 46.57 0.55
N ARG A 28 -19.24 47.34 1.64
CA ARG A 28 -17.96 47.97 2.01
C ARG A 28 -16.85 46.94 2.22
N PRO A 29 -15.58 47.18 1.85
CA PRO A 29 -14.51 46.18 1.91
C PRO A 29 -14.30 45.49 3.28
N GLY A 30 -14.52 46.22 4.38
CA GLY A 30 -14.37 45.70 5.75
C GLY A 30 -15.48 44.74 6.19
N THR A 31 -16.69 44.82 5.61
CA THR A 31 -17.79 43.91 5.93
C THR A 31 -17.56 42.52 5.37
N ARG A 32 -17.00 42.40 4.17
CA ARG A 32 -16.68 41.10 3.53
C ARG A 32 -15.71 40.23 4.33
N ALA A 33 -14.71 40.84 4.99
CA ALA A 33 -13.76 40.10 5.82
C ALA A 33 -14.42 39.55 7.10
N ARG A 34 -15.22 40.38 7.77
CA ARG A 34 -16.02 39.99 8.96
C ARG A 34 -17.03 38.90 8.64
N ASP A 35 -17.71 38.99 7.50
CA ASP A 35 -18.69 37.98 7.07
C ASP A 35 -18.05 36.65 6.74
N ARG A 36 -16.84 36.63 6.12
CA ARG A 36 -16.06 35.42 5.90
C ARG A 36 -15.62 34.76 7.21
N VAL A 37 -15.22 35.53 8.21
CA VAL A 37 -14.84 35.00 9.54
C VAL A 37 -16.05 34.39 10.23
N ARG A 38 -17.20 35.08 10.23
CA ARG A 38 -18.47 34.58 10.79
C ARG A 38 -18.95 33.32 10.07
N ALA A 39 -18.89 33.26 8.75
CA ALA A 39 -19.27 32.09 7.95
C ALA A 39 -18.36 30.90 8.29
N ARG A 40 -17.06 31.08 8.43
CA ARG A 40 -16.11 30.04 8.87
C ARG A 40 -16.39 29.54 10.28
N ALA A 41 -16.72 30.45 11.21
CA ALA A 41 -17.07 30.09 12.58
C ALA A 41 -18.36 29.24 12.62
N ARG A 42 -19.42 29.67 11.89
CA ARG A 42 -20.68 28.91 11.76
C ARG A 42 -20.44 27.52 11.14
N ALA A 43 -19.63 27.42 10.09
CA ALA A 43 -19.30 26.13 9.49
C ALA A 43 -18.58 25.21 10.48
N ARG A 44 -17.63 25.73 11.25
CA ARG A 44 -16.94 24.95 12.31
C ARG A 44 -17.91 24.49 13.41
N ALA A 45 -18.82 25.34 13.84
CA ALA A 45 -19.84 25.00 14.84
C ALA A 45 -20.77 23.88 14.33
N ARG A 46 -21.24 23.96 13.08
CA ARG A 46 -22.05 22.89 12.46
C ARG A 46 -21.31 21.57 12.37
N VAL A 47 -20.03 21.58 11.93
CA VAL A 47 -19.21 20.36 11.91
C VAL A 47 -19.03 19.79 13.31
N ALA A 48 -18.83 20.65 14.32
CA ALA A 48 -18.72 20.22 15.72
C ALA A 48 -20.02 19.60 16.21
N ALA A 49 -21.18 20.19 15.88
CA ALA A 49 -22.50 19.65 16.25
C ALA A 49 -22.74 18.26 15.63
N VAL A 50 -22.50 18.08 14.32
CA VAL A 50 -22.64 16.76 13.65
C VAL A 50 -21.74 15.71 14.31
N ARG A 51 -20.50 16.08 14.64
CA ARG A 51 -19.58 15.18 15.33
C ARG A 51 -19.99 14.89 16.76
N GLY A 52 -20.51 15.90 17.49
CA GLY A 52 -21.01 15.73 18.85
C GLY A 52 -22.17 14.73 18.90
N VAL A 53 -23.12 14.82 17.98
CA VAL A 53 -24.22 13.85 17.84
C VAL A 53 -23.67 12.45 17.54
N TRP A 54 -22.65 12.33 16.66
CA TRP A 54 -22.01 11.05 16.37
C TRP A 54 -21.26 10.50 17.60
N GLU A 55 -20.50 11.34 18.29
CA GLU A 55 -19.75 10.95 19.48
C GLU A 55 -20.69 10.52 20.63
N ALA A 56 -21.83 11.20 20.78
CA ALA A 56 -22.86 10.84 21.75
C ALA A 56 -23.55 9.51 21.42
N ARG A 57 -23.86 9.26 20.14
CA ARG A 57 -24.46 7.98 19.70
C ARG A 57 -23.48 6.82 19.69
N SER A 58 -22.21 7.09 19.42
CA SER A 58 -21.14 6.10 19.52
C SER A 58 -20.60 6.02 20.96
N ALA A 59 -21.50 6.10 21.95
CA ALA A 59 -21.17 6.21 23.38
C ALA A 59 -20.03 5.25 23.76
N ARG A 60 -18.81 5.77 23.66
CA ARG A 60 -17.61 5.06 24.04
C ARG A 60 -17.47 5.21 25.53
N THR A 61 -17.67 4.13 26.24
CA THR A 61 -17.49 4.10 27.67
C THR A 61 -16.05 4.51 28.01
N ARG A 62 -15.84 4.96 29.24
CA ARG A 62 -14.48 5.23 29.75
C ARG A 62 -13.59 3.99 29.60
N HIS A 63 -14.16 2.81 29.72
CA HIS A 63 -13.52 1.50 29.52
C HIS A 63 -12.99 1.31 28.11
N ASP A 64 -13.75 1.65 27.05
CA ASP A 64 -13.30 1.52 25.66
C ASP A 64 -12.12 2.43 25.33
N ARG A 65 -11.99 3.57 26.03
CA ARG A 65 -10.85 4.47 25.85
C ARG A 65 -9.58 3.87 26.45
N TRP A 66 -9.67 3.32 27.66
CA TRP A 66 -8.58 2.63 28.32
C TRP A 66 -8.16 1.37 27.60
N TYR A 67 -9.12 0.57 27.14
CA TYR A 67 -8.83 -0.61 26.32
C TYR A 67 -8.08 -0.25 25.02
N ARG A 68 -8.46 0.81 24.33
CA ARG A 68 -7.72 1.28 23.14
C ARG A 68 -6.33 1.77 23.48
N ALA A 69 -6.18 2.53 24.56
CA ALA A 69 -4.85 2.96 25.00
C ALA A 69 -3.97 1.73 25.30
N TYR A 70 -4.52 0.74 26.00
CA TYR A 70 -3.86 -0.53 26.24
C TYR A 70 -3.46 -1.24 24.95
N VAL A 71 -4.37 -1.38 23.98
CA VAL A 71 -4.08 -2.02 22.69
C VAL A 71 -3.00 -1.28 21.91
N ILE A 72 -3.04 0.06 21.91
CA ILE A 72 -2.00 0.88 21.25
C ILE A 72 -0.64 0.68 21.92
N VAL A 73 -0.59 0.69 23.24
CA VAL A 73 0.65 0.48 24.00
C VAL A 73 1.16 -0.96 23.81
N ALA A 74 0.27 -1.95 23.89
CA ALA A 74 0.64 -3.36 23.69
C ALA A 74 1.16 -3.59 22.26
N LEU A 75 0.48 -3.06 21.24
CA LEU A 75 0.94 -3.13 19.84
C LEU A 75 2.28 -2.39 19.65
N GLY A 76 2.44 -1.24 20.30
CA GLY A 76 3.69 -0.49 20.32
C GLY A 76 4.84 -1.29 20.91
N LEU A 77 4.61 -1.92 22.06
CA LEU A 77 5.64 -2.69 22.79
C LEU A 77 5.95 -4.04 22.09
N VAL A 78 4.92 -4.75 21.65
CA VAL A 78 5.07 -6.13 21.14
C VAL A 78 5.47 -6.16 19.65
N VAL A 79 5.06 -5.17 18.86
CA VAL A 79 5.33 -5.16 17.41
C VAL A 79 6.26 -4.01 17.02
N VAL A 80 5.90 -2.76 17.38
CA VAL A 80 6.64 -1.59 16.88
C VAL A 80 8.03 -1.51 17.50
N ALA A 81 8.18 -1.75 18.80
CA ALA A 81 9.48 -1.65 19.46
C ALA A 81 10.50 -2.72 18.99
N PRO A 82 10.15 -4.02 18.84
CA PRO A 82 11.06 -5.01 18.27
C PRO A 82 11.43 -4.71 16.81
N VAL A 83 10.46 -4.28 15.98
CA VAL A 83 10.73 -3.90 14.60
C VAL A 83 11.64 -2.68 14.52
N ALA A 84 11.38 -1.64 15.33
CA ALA A 84 12.22 -0.45 15.39
C ALA A 84 13.64 -0.80 15.88
N ARG A 85 13.75 -1.66 16.88
CA ARG A 85 15.04 -2.16 17.36
C ARG A 85 15.78 -2.94 16.25
N LEU A 86 15.09 -3.83 15.56
CA LEU A 86 15.67 -4.60 14.46
C LEU A 86 16.15 -3.67 13.32
N VAL A 87 15.33 -2.70 12.91
CA VAL A 87 15.72 -1.70 11.91
C VAL A 87 16.93 -0.90 12.37
N TRP A 88 16.96 -0.48 13.65
CA TRP A 88 18.08 0.25 14.22
C TRP A 88 19.36 -0.59 14.26
N THR A 89 19.30 -1.80 14.81
CA THR A 89 20.49 -2.68 14.90
C THR A 89 21.04 -3.05 13.54
N THR A 90 20.15 -3.26 12.54
CA THR A 90 20.55 -3.49 11.16
C THR A 90 21.21 -2.24 10.54
N ALA A 91 20.65 -1.05 10.76
CA ALA A 91 21.20 0.19 10.22
C ALA A 91 22.59 0.50 10.77
N VAL A 92 22.82 0.28 12.07
CA VAL A 92 24.12 0.55 12.73
C VAL A 92 25.15 -0.59 12.60
N SER A 93 24.78 -1.72 12.01
CA SER A 93 25.72 -2.81 11.70
C SER A 93 26.73 -2.37 10.64
N ALA A 94 27.89 -3.04 10.59
CA ALA A 94 28.92 -2.74 9.58
C ALA A 94 28.37 -2.80 8.15
N GLY A 95 27.53 -3.81 7.84
CA GLY A 95 26.86 -3.93 6.54
C GLY A 95 25.84 -2.82 6.29
N GLY A 96 25.05 -2.43 7.31
CA GLY A 96 24.09 -1.34 7.23
C GLY A 96 24.78 0.00 6.98
N VAL A 97 25.84 0.30 7.71
CA VAL A 97 26.67 1.50 7.51
C VAL A 97 27.28 1.51 6.11
N ALA A 98 27.88 0.41 5.67
CA ALA A 98 28.45 0.31 4.33
C ALA A 98 27.39 0.53 3.23
N ALA A 99 26.19 -0.02 3.40
CA ALA A 99 25.08 0.20 2.47
C ALA A 99 24.62 1.67 2.45
N LEU A 100 24.49 2.31 3.62
CA LEU A 100 24.07 3.70 3.74
C LEU A 100 25.12 4.72 3.31
N THR A 101 26.41 4.36 3.37
CA THR A 101 27.53 5.21 2.87
C THR A 101 27.88 4.94 1.42
N SER A 102 27.26 3.94 0.78
CA SER A 102 27.52 3.62 -0.62
C SER A 102 27.12 4.75 -1.56
N ALA A 103 27.82 4.89 -2.68
CA ALA A 103 27.50 5.89 -3.71
C ALA A 103 26.08 5.73 -4.29
N GLN A 104 25.46 4.59 -4.10
CA GLN A 104 24.11 4.29 -4.59
C GLN A 104 22.99 4.63 -3.58
N ALA A 105 23.31 4.81 -2.29
CA ALA A 105 22.33 5.06 -1.23
C ALA A 105 21.46 6.29 -1.48
N PRO A 106 21.99 7.45 -1.92
CA PRO A 106 21.18 8.62 -2.22
C PRO A 106 20.14 8.33 -3.31
N GLY A 107 20.56 7.71 -4.41
CA GLY A 107 19.66 7.38 -5.50
C GLY A 107 18.62 6.31 -5.12
N ALA A 108 18.96 5.35 -4.26
CA ALA A 108 18.00 4.40 -3.73
C ALA A 108 16.92 5.10 -2.88
N ALA A 109 17.31 6.06 -2.05
CA ALA A 109 16.36 6.89 -1.28
C ALA A 109 15.39 7.65 -2.21
N GLY A 110 15.88 8.21 -3.31
CA GLY A 110 15.06 8.87 -4.32
C GLY A 110 14.03 7.95 -4.98
N ILE A 111 14.44 6.73 -5.35
CA ILE A 111 13.54 5.71 -5.91
C ILE A 111 12.47 5.28 -4.89
N VAL A 112 12.85 5.09 -3.62
CA VAL A 112 11.92 4.74 -2.56
C VAL A 112 10.85 5.84 -2.40
N VAL A 113 11.24 7.10 -2.39
CA VAL A 113 10.29 8.23 -2.30
C VAL A 113 9.35 8.26 -3.50
N ALA A 114 9.86 8.11 -4.73
CA ALA A 114 9.02 8.07 -5.92
C ALA A 114 8.04 6.89 -5.89
N SER A 115 8.49 5.73 -5.41
CA SER A 115 7.65 4.54 -5.25
C SER A 115 6.55 4.75 -4.20
N LEU A 116 6.85 5.41 -3.09
CA LEU A 116 5.87 5.77 -2.06
C LEU A 116 4.84 6.79 -2.58
N ILE A 117 5.26 7.78 -3.38
CA ILE A 117 4.36 8.70 -4.07
C ILE A 117 3.44 7.93 -5.02
N GLY A 118 3.99 7.03 -5.84
CA GLY A 118 3.22 6.18 -6.74
C GLY A 118 2.22 5.29 -5.99
N ALA A 119 2.65 4.65 -4.91
CA ALA A 119 1.80 3.84 -4.05
C ALA A 119 0.68 4.66 -3.40
N ALA A 120 0.97 5.87 -2.92
CA ALA A 120 -0.01 6.79 -2.35
C ALA A 120 -1.08 7.19 -3.37
N LEU A 121 -0.69 7.51 -4.62
CA LEU A 121 -1.62 7.81 -5.71
C LEU A 121 -2.59 6.65 -5.96
N VAL A 122 -2.09 5.42 -6.03
CA VAL A 122 -2.92 4.24 -6.26
C VAL A 122 -3.80 3.91 -5.05
N LEU A 123 -3.23 4.00 -3.84
CA LEU A 123 -3.98 3.77 -2.60
C LEU A 123 -5.13 4.78 -2.45
N GLY A 124 -4.92 6.04 -2.88
CA GLY A 124 -5.91 7.10 -2.88
C GLY A 124 -7.18 6.73 -3.65
N ARG A 125 -7.03 5.99 -4.74
CA ARG A 125 -8.14 5.49 -5.54
C ARG A 125 -9.06 4.54 -4.75
N GLU A 126 -8.49 3.68 -3.92
CA GLU A 126 -9.24 2.68 -3.16
C GLU A 126 -9.67 3.21 -1.79
N ARG A 127 -8.78 3.94 -1.14
CA ARG A 127 -9.00 4.61 0.14
C ARG A 127 -8.14 5.86 0.23
N GLY A 128 -8.76 7.01 0.26
CA GLY A 128 -8.02 8.28 0.42
C GLY A 128 -7.81 8.68 1.88
N PRO A 129 -7.03 9.76 2.12
CA PRO A 129 -6.78 10.28 3.46
C PRO A 129 -8.03 10.88 4.10
N VAL A 130 -9.02 11.24 3.28
CA VAL A 130 -10.32 11.77 3.71
C VAL A 130 -11.29 10.59 3.91
N SER A 131 -11.02 9.75 4.88
CA SER A 131 -11.89 8.61 5.22
C SER A 131 -12.36 8.69 6.67
N SER A 132 -13.63 8.31 6.89
CA SER A 132 -14.28 8.23 8.20
C SER A 132 -15.36 7.15 8.14
N THR A 133 -16.14 6.96 9.20
CA THR A 133 -17.27 6.02 9.14
C THR A 133 -18.31 6.48 8.10
N PRO A 134 -19.00 5.56 7.40
CA PRO A 134 -19.95 5.90 6.32
C PRO A 134 -20.99 6.92 6.72
N LEU A 135 -21.59 6.79 7.91
CA LEU A 135 -22.58 7.74 8.41
C LEU A 135 -22.00 9.16 8.57
N LEU A 136 -20.80 9.28 9.14
CA LEU A 136 -20.15 10.58 9.30
C LEU A 136 -19.73 11.17 7.96
N VAL A 137 -19.25 10.34 7.02
CA VAL A 137 -18.94 10.76 5.65
C VAL A 137 -20.22 11.25 4.96
N PHE A 138 -21.33 10.51 5.04
CA PHE A 138 -22.61 10.92 4.48
C PHE A 138 -23.03 12.28 5.05
N ALA A 139 -23.11 12.42 6.37
CA ALA A 139 -23.54 13.65 7.03
C ALA A 139 -22.66 14.86 6.69
N LEU A 140 -21.31 14.68 6.60
CA LEU A 140 -20.40 15.77 6.29
C LEU A 140 -20.28 16.05 4.77
N ALA A 141 -20.48 15.06 3.93
CA ALA A 141 -20.36 15.21 2.48
C ALA A 141 -21.64 15.74 1.82
N THR A 142 -22.82 15.50 2.42
CA THR A 142 -24.10 16.00 1.93
C THR A 142 -24.49 17.35 2.54
N ALA A 143 -23.91 17.71 3.70
CA ALA A 143 -24.13 19.01 4.31
C ALA A 143 -23.49 20.13 3.47
N ASP A 144 -24.15 21.29 3.43
CA ASP A 144 -23.62 22.52 2.83
C ASP A 144 -22.51 23.13 3.70
N LEU A 145 -21.37 22.45 3.73
CA LEU A 145 -20.19 22.80 4.53
C LEU A 145 -18.94 22.90 3.64
N PRO A 146 -18.05 23.87 3.90
CA PRO A 146 -16.76 23.90 3.22
C PRO A 146 -16.00 22.58 3.43
N ARG A 147 -15.63 21.89 2.36
CA ARG A 147 -14.97 20.57 2.39
C ARG A 147 -13.75 20.53 3.30
N LEU A 148 -12.96 21.63 3.28
CA LEU A 148 -11.78 21.75 4.15
C LEU A 148 -12.16 21.71 5.64
N ALA A 149 -13.26 22.39 6.03
CA ALA A 149 -13.72 22.38 7.43
C ALA A 149 -14.26 20.99 7.83
N ALA A 150 -15.02 20.35 6.92
CA ALA A 150 -15.61 19.04 7.14
C ALA A 150 -14.54 17.95 7.34
N PHE A 151 -13.49 17.94 6.51
CA PHE A 151 -12.52 16.85 6.44
C PHE A 151 -11.13 17.19 7.00
N ARG A 152 -10.95 18.34 7.66
CA ARG A 152 -9.67 18.75 8.25
C ARG A 152 -9.10 17.71 9.22
N ARG A 153 -9.92 17.16 10.13
CA ARG A 153 -9.43 16.22 11.17
C ARG A 153 -8.83 14.93 10.57
N PRO A 154 -9.49 14.18 9.66
CA PRO A 154 -8.88 13.00 9.06
C PRO A 154 -7.64 13.35 8.25
N LEU A 155 -7.65 14.47 7.51
CA LEU A 155 -6.51 14.90 6.71
C LEU A 155 -5.28 15.23 7.59
N VAL A 156 -5.47 15.98 8.68
CA VAL A 156 -4.38 16.31 9.62
C VAL A 156 -3.84 15.07 10.31
N ARG A 157 -4.68 14.12 10.70
CA ARG A 157 -4.24 12.85 11.32
C ARG A 157 -3.39 12.02 10.36
N ALA A 158 -3.86 11.86 9.11
CA ALA A 158 -3.12 11.16 8.08
C ALA A 158 -1.79 11.88 7.77
N GLY A 159 -1.81 13.21 7.68
CA GLY A 159 -0.61 14.03 7.47
C GLY A 159 0.38 13.91 8.60
N ALA A 160 -0.06 14.01 9.87
CA ALA A 160 0.81 13.87 11.02
C ALA A 160 1.49 12.49 11.05
N ALA A 161 0.74 11.42 10.75
CA ALA A 161 1.31 10.07 10.68
C ALA A 161 2.40 9.96 9.60
N LEU A 162 2.16 10.48 8.39
CA LEU A 162 3.13 10.46 7.30
C LEU A 162 4.36 11.34 7.57
N VAL A 163 4.16 12.51 8.15
CA VAL A 163 5.25 13.42 8.55
C VAL A 163 6.15 12.76 9.60
N VAL A 164 5.53 12.18 10.65
CA VAL A 164 6.29 11.48 11.72
C VAL A 164 7.02 10.27 11.16
N SER A 165 6.38 9.48 10.27
CA SER A 165 7.02 8.30 9.65
C SER A 165 8.18 8.71 8.75
N GLY A 166 8.02 9.74 7.92
CA GLY A 166 9.07 10.23 7.03
C GLY A 166 10.25 10.84 7.80
N ALA A 167 9.95 11.67 8.81
CA ALA A 167 10.98 12.23 9.70
C ALA A 167 11.69 11.13 10.49
N GLY A 168 10.96 10.12 11.00
CA GLY A 168 11.52 9.01 11.74
C GLY A 168 12.47 8.15 10.90
N ALA A 169 12.07 7.82 9.67
CA ALA A 169 12.94 7.08 8.73
C ALA A 169 14.22 7.86 8.42
N ALA A 170 14.09 9.15 8.13
CA ALA A 170 15.22 10.03 7.89
C ALA A 170 16.12 10.19 9.13
N ALA A 171 15.54 10.22 10.34
CA ALA A 171 16.27 10.28 11.59
C ALA A 171 17.11 9.02 11.85
N VAL A 172 16.58 7.82 11.54
CA VAL A 172 17.34 6.57 11.65
C VAL A 172 18.55 6.61 10.72
N ILE A 173 18.36 6.99 9.46
CA ILE A 173 19.46 7.10 8.47
C ILE A 173 20.48 8.16 8.93
N GLY A 174 20.02 9.37 9.26
CA GLY A 174 20.89 10.45 9.69
C GLY A 174 21.68 10.13 10.96
N ALA A 175 21.03 9.57 11.98
CA ALA A 175 21.69 9.19 13.23
C ALA A 175 22.73 8.08 13.01
N THR A 176 22.45 7.11 12.12
CA THR A 176 23.42 6.07 11.76
C THR A 176 24.66 6.65 11.10
N LEU A 177 24.47 7.56 10.12
CA LEU A 177 25.57 8.19 9.39
C LEU A 177 26.41 9.14 10.28
N VAL A 178 25.76 9.88 11.20
CA VAL A 178 26.46 10.70 12.19
C VAL A 178 27.30 9.83 13.14
N ARG A 179 26.72 8.72 13.61
CA ARG A 179 27.43 7.76 14.47
C ARG A 179 28.63 7.11 13.77
N ALA A 180 28.52 6.88 12.48
CA ALA A 180 29.61 6.36 11.64
C ALA A 180 30.64 7.42 11.23
N GLY A 181 30.46 8.68 11.62
CA GLY A 181 31.34 9.79 11.21
C GLY A 181 31.20 10.20 9.74
N ALA A 182 30.19 9.67 9.03
CA ALA A 182 29.97 9.93 7.61
C ALA A 182 29.11 11.18 7.33
N ALA A 183 28.43 11.71 8.33
CA ALA A 183 27.57 12.89 8.22
C ALA A 183 27.76 13.86 9.39
N SER A 184 27.59 15.16 9.13
CA SER A 184 27.49 16.14 10.20
C SER A 184 26.10 16.10 10.85
N PRO A 185 25.95 16.44 12.15
CA PRO A 185 24.65 16.53 12.81
C PRO A 185 23.69 17.49 12.11
N GLY A 186 24.20 18.58 11.54
CA GLY A 186 23.42 19.56 10.79
C GLY A 186 22.84 18.98 9.49
N ALA A 187 23.64 18.22 8.72
CA ALA A 187 23.19 17.54 7.51
C ALA A 187 22.13 16.48 7.84
N ALA A 188 22.31 15.72 8.91
CA ALA A 188 21.34 14.75 9.40
C ALA A 188 20.00 15.43 9.77
N LEU A 189 20.03 16.57 10.47
CA LEU A 189 18.83 17.33 10.82
C LEU A 189 18.12 17.87 9.56
N LEU A 190 18.87 18.39 8.60
CA LEU A 190 18.33 18.86 7.33
C LEU A 190 17.61 17.71 6.58
N PHE A 191 18.18 16.51 6.61
CA PHE A 191 17.57 15.32 6.02
C PHE A 191 16.29 14.88 6.76
N VAL A 192 16.22 15.02 8.08
CA VAL A 192 14.99 14.79 8.86
C VAL A 192 13.89 15.77 8.42
N VAL A 193 14.22 17.02 8.20
CA VAL A 193 13.27 18.01 7.65
C VAL A 193 12.81 17.60 6.25
N ALA A 194 13.74 17.17 5.38
CA ALA A 194 13.38 16.65 4.06
C ALA A 194 12.42 15.46 4.16
N GLY A 195 12.65 14.49 5.05
CA GLY A 195 11.77 13.37 5.31
C GLY A 195 10.36 13.78 5.76
N ALA A 196 10.27 14.78 6.64
CA ALA A 196 8.99 15.37 7.08
C ALA A 196 8.23 16.00 5.90
N LEU A 197 8.91 16.76 5.05
CA LEU A 197 8.33 17.40 3.86
C LEU A 197 7.85 16.37 2.84
N VAL A 198 8.62 15.31 2.62
CA VAL A 198 8.19 14.15 1.80
C VAL A 198 6.91 13.54 2.33
N GLY A 199 6.74 13.41 3.65
CA GLY A 199 5.48 12.96 4.25
C GLY A 199 4.27 13.80 3.82
N VAL A 200 4.44 15.13 3.70
CA VAL A 200 3.37 16.01 3.19
C VAL A 200 3.15 15.82 1.69
N VAL A 201 4.21 15.65 0.89
CA VAL A 201 4.08 15.35 -0.55
C VAL A 201 3.32 14.04 -0.76
N ILE A 202 3.63 13.00 0.00
CA ILE A 202 2.92 11.71 -0.02
C ILE A 202 1.44 11.88 0.36
N LEU A 203 1.12 12.68 1.40
CA LEU A 203 -0.26 12.98 1.79
C LEU A 203 -1.05 13.60 0.64
N VAL A 204 -0.48 14.61 -0.02
CA VAL A 204 -1.18 15.30 -1.11
C VAL A 204 -1.28 14.40 -2.34
N SER A 205 -0.26 13.60 -2.65
CA SER A 205 -0.32 12.57 -3.68
C SER A 205 -1.43 11.55 -3.39
N TRP A 206 -1.58 11.14 -2.13
CA TRP A 206 -2.67 10.28 -1.69
C TRP A 206 -4.05 10.94 -1.91
N LEU A 207 -4.18 12.23 -1.61
CA LEU A 207 -5.38 13.01 -1.88
C LEU A 207 -5.65 13.20 -3.38
N VAL A 208 -4.61 13.41 -4.20
CA VAL A 208 -4.74 13.45 -5.68
C VAL A 208 -5.29 12.13 -6.20
N GLY A 209 -4.78 10.99 -5.72
CA GLY A 209 -5.31 9.67 -6.07
C GLY A 209 -6.78 9.50 -5.71
N GLN A 210 -7.23 10.09 -4.59
CA GLN A 210 -8.64 10.10 -4.17
C GLN A 210 -9.50 11.01 -5.05
N ALA A 211 -8.99 12.19 -5.41
CA ALA A 211 -9.73 13.18 -6.19
C ALA A 211 -9.79 12.87 -7.70
N ALA A 212 -8.79 12.14 -8.21
CA ALA A 212 -8.65 11.79 -9.62
C ALA A 212 -8.37 10.27 -9.81
N PRO A 213 -9.29 9.38 -9.43
CA PRO A 213 -9.07 7.93 -9.41
C PRO A 213 -8.78 7.33 -10.78
N CYS A 214 -9.28 7.94 -11.87
CA CYS A 214 -9.01 7.49 -13.24
C CYS A 214 -7.57 7.78 -13.68
N ALA A 215 -6.99 8.90 -13.24
CA ALA A 215 -5.63 9.30 -13.58
C ALA A 215 -4.57 8.71 -12.62
N ALA A 216 -4.98 8.24 -11.45
CA ALA A 216 -4.07 7.81 -10.37
C ALA A 216 -3.03 6.77 -10.83
N GLY A 217 -3.45 5.80 -11.66
CA GLY A 217 -2.54 4.78 -12.17
C GLY A 217 -1.48 5.33 -13.13
N TRP A 218 -1.87 6.24 -14.01
CA TRP A 218 -0.95 6.89 -14.94
C TRP A 218 0.02 7.84 -14.25
N LEU A 219 -0.49 8.60 -13.26
CA LEU A 219 0.34 9.48 -12.44
C LEU A 219 1.35 8.67 -11.60
N ALA A 220 0.94 7.51 -11.07
CA ALA A 220 1.83 6.62 -10.35
C ALA A 220 2.92 6.03 -11.25
N ALA A 221 2.54 5.56 -12.45
CA ALA A 221 3.50 5.10 -13.44
C ALA A 221 4.48 6.20 -13.84
N GLY A 222 3.99 7.42 -14.06
CA GLY A 222 4.79 8.60 -14.35
C GLY A 222 5.79 8.92 -13.22
N ALA A 223 5.35 8.88 -11.95
CA ALA A 223 6.22 9.14 -10.81
C ALA A 223 7.36 8.12 -10.69
N VAL A 224 7.10 6.84 -10.96
CA VAL A 224 8.14 5.81 -10.97
C VAL A 224 9.04 5.94 -12.21
N ALA A 225 8.46 6.18 -13.38
CA ALA A 225 9.22 6.36 -14.62
C ALA A 225 10.18 7.54 -14.53
N THR A 226 9.76 8.68 -13.96
CA THR A 226 10.63 9.86 -13.78
C THR A 226 11.79 9.57 -12.83
N ALA A 227 11.59 8.74 -11.80
CA ALA A 227 12.69 8.33 -10.92
C ALA A 227 13.70 7.42 -11.65
N VAL A 228 13.21 6.49 -12.48
CA VAL A 228 14.08 5.62 -13.28
C VAL A 228 14.84 6.43 -14.34
N VAL A 229 14.16 7.34 -15.04
CA VAL A 229 14.79 8.24 -16.01
C VAL A 229 15.82 9.14 -15.34
N GLY A 230 15.53 9.66 -14.14
CA GLY A 230 16.48 10.45 -13.36
C GLY A 230 17.78 9.73 -13.00
N ARG A 231 17.75 8.38 -12.93
CA ARG A 231 18.98 7.56 -12.76
C ARG A 231 19.81 7.45 -14.05
N LEU A 232 19.13 7.47 -15.21
CA LEU A 232 19.78 7.40 -16.52
C LEU A 232 20.24 8.79 -16.99
N VAL A 233 19.48 9.82 -16.65
CA VAL A 233 19.72 11.22 -17.05
C VAL A 233 19.72 12.10 -15.79
N PRO A 234 20.89 12.36 -15.17
CA PRO A 234 20.99 13.10 -13.91
C PRO A 234 20.32 14.48 -13.91
N ALA A 235 20.30 15.16 -15.07
CA ALA A 235 19.59 16.43 -15.22
C ALA A 235 18.07 16.31 -14.97
N ALA A 236 17.44 15.17 -15.25
CA ALA A 236 16.02 14.97 -15.01
C ALA A 236 15.68 14.80 -13.52
N SER A 237 16.63 14.35 -12.70
CA SER A 237 16.43 14.21 -11.24
C SER A 237 16.23 15.55 -10.55
N VAL A 238 16.76 16.65 -11.13
CA VAL A 238 16.68 18.03 -10.57
C VAL A 238 15.25 18.49 -10.35
N ALA A 239 14.30 18.00 -11.16
CA ALA A 239 12.91 18.46 -11.15
C ALA A 239 11.97 17.53 -10.36
N THR A 240 12.48 16.49 -9.67
CA THR A 240 11.63 15.48 -9.03
C THR A 240 11.81 15.44 -7.52
N PRO A 241 10.73 15.17 -6.75
CA PRO A 241 10.83 15.02 -5.29
C PRO A 241 11.83 13.93 -4.87
N GLY A 242 11.93 12.85 -5.64
CA GLY A 242 12.93 11.79 -5.41
C GLY A 242 14.36 12.30 -5.59
N GLY A 243 14.62 13.06 -6.64
CA GLY A 243 15.95 13.65 -6.89
C GLY A 243 16.33 14.74 -5.88
N TRP A 244 15.36 15.45 -5.30
CA TRP A 244 15.64 16.39 -4.19
C TRP A 244 16.02 15.63 -2.92
N VAL A 245 15.39 14.49 -2.62
CA VAL A 245 15.79 13.64 -1.49
C VAL A 245 17.17 13.01 -1.72
N GLU A 246 17.47 12.60 -2.94
CA GLU A 246 18.78 12.11 -3.34
C GLU A 246 19.88 13.14 -3.03
N ARG A 247 19.67 14.44 -3.37
CA ARG A 247 20.61 15.52 -3.09
C ARG A 247 20.66 15.94 -1.63
N ALA A 248 19.53 15.86 -0.92
CA ALA A 248 19.47 16.16 0.51
C ALA A 248 20.02 15.01 1.38
N TYR A 249 20.50 13.91 0.77
CA TYR A 249 21.00 12.74 1.50
C TYR A 249 22.25 13.12 2.31
N PRO A 250 22.32 12.79 3.62
CA PRO A 250 23.26 13.38 4.54
C PRO A 250 24.64 12.68 4.49
N VAL A 251 25.41 12.92 3.44
CA VAL A 251 26.80 12.46 3.35
C VAL A 251 27.72 13.67 3.41
N GLY A 252 28.57 13.74 4.43
CA GLY A 252 29.46 14.87 4.65
C GLY A 252 28.82 16.03 5.45
N GLY A 253 29.15 17.26 5.05
CA GLY A 253 28.64 18.51 5.67
C GLY A 253 27.43 19.07 4.91
N ILE A 254 26.94 20.22 5.36
CA ILE A 254 25.90 20.97 4.66
C ILE A 254 26.57 21.77 3.52
N ALA A 255 26.10 21.55 2.28
CA ALA A 255 26.53 22.27 1.10
C ALA A 255 25.33 22.96 0.41
N PRO A 256 25.57 23.95 -0.49
CA PRO A 256 24.51 24.66 -1.19
C PRO A 256 23.49 23.76 -1.93
N PRO A 257 23.87 22.64 -2.58
CA PRO A 257 22.92 21.78 -3.28
C PRO A 257 21.92 21.07 -2.36
N GLU A 258 22.31 20.69 -1.12
CA GLU A 258 21.37 20.11 -0.15
C GLU A 258 20.33 21.13 0.31
N ILE A 259 20.77 22.37 0.57
CA ILE A 259 19.86 23.46 0.94
C ILE A 259 18.89 23.74 -0.20
N ALA A 260 19.38 23.83 -1.44
CA ALA A 260 18.53 24.06 -2.62
C ALA A 260 17.51 22.93 -2.80
N ALA A 261 17.89 21.68 -2.55
CA ALA A 261 17.00 20.53 -2.61
C ALA A 261 15.87 20.60 -1.55
N VAL A 262 16.21 20.97 -0.32
CA VAL A 262 15.21 21.14 0.74
C VAL A 262 14.30 22.34 0.47
N LEU A 263 14.82 23.45 -0.06
CA LEU A 263 13.99 24.58 -0.49
C LEU A 263 13.03 24.20 -1.62
N SER A 264 13.45 23.34 -2.57
CA SER A 264 12.60 22.79 -3.61
C SER A 264 11.47 21.92 -3.04
N LEU A 265 11.76 21.11 -2.00
CA LEU A 265 10.75 20.37 -1.25
C LEU A 265 9.78 21.31 -0.52
N VAL A 266 10.27 22.38 0.12
CA VAL A 266 9.42 23.39 0.77
C VAL A 266 8.49 24.04 -0.25
N ALA A 267 9.02 24.46 -1.40
CA ALA A 267 8.21 25.05 -2.47
C ALA A 267 7.16 24.08 -2.99
N SER A 268 7.52 22.81 -3.20
CA SER A 268 6.58 21.77 -3.62
C SER A 268 5.47 21.51 -2.59
N VAL A 269 5.81 21.51 -1.31
CA VAL A 269 4.85 21.40 -0.20
C VAL A 269 3.92 22.61 -0.15
N ALA A 270 4.45 23.83 -0.31
CA ALA A 270 3.64 25.04 -0.35
C ALA A 270 2.63 24.99 -1.51
N ALA A 271 3.08 24.61 -2.71
CA ALA A 271 2.21 24.43 -3.88
C ALA A 271 1.16 23.32 -3.64
N ALA A 272 1.57 22.19 -3.09
CA ALA A 272 0.69 21.07 -2.77
C ALA A 272 -0.39 21.46 -1.75
N LEU A 273 -0.03 22.19 -0.71
CA LEU A 273 -0.98 22.69 0.29
C LEU A 273 -1.92 23.76 -0.30
N ALA A 274 -1.45 24.61 -1.21
CA ALA A 274 -2.29 25.60 -1.89
C ALA A 274 -3.35 24.92 -2.79
N VAL A 275 -3.03 23.78 -3.42
CA VAL A 275 -3.95 23.01 -4.26
C VAL A 275 -4.91 22.14 -3.42
N THR A 276 -4.60 21.83 -2.17
CA THR A 276 -5.39 20.94 -1.30
C THR A 276 -6.87 21.34 -1.18
N PRO A 277 -7.26 22.63 -1.00
CA PRO A 277 -8.68 23.01 -0.94
C PRO A 277 -9.44 22.70 -2.23
N TRP A 278 -8.81 22.89 -3.38
CA TRP A 278 -9.38 22.58 -4.68
C TRP A 278 -9.53 21.07 -4.90
N LEU A 279 -8.56 20.25 -4.50
CA LEU A 279 -8.67 18.79 -4.52
C LEU A 279 -9.83 18.31 -3.64
N LEU A 280 -9.98 18.87 -2.44
CA LEU A 280 -11.08 18.54 -1.54
C LEU A 280 -12.45 18.92 -2.14
N ALA A 281 -12.55 20.05 -2.86
CA ALA A 281 -13.77 20.45 -3.54
C ALA A 281 -14.18 19.49 -4.66
N ARG A 282 -13.22 18.80 -5.30
CA ARG A 282 -13.47 17.80 -6.35
C ARG A 282 -13.97 16.45 -5.83
N LEU A 283 -13.84 16.17 -4.53
CA LEU A 283 -14.30 14.92 -3.94
C LEU A 283 -15.83 14.78 -4.05
N ARG A 284 -16.28 13.77 -4.75
CA ARG A 284 -17.71 13.50 -4.92
C ARG A 284 -18.27 12.77 -3.69
N PRO A 285 -19.43 13.16 -3.16
CA PRO A 285 -20.03 12.51 -1.98
C PRO A 285 -20.24 11.01 -2.16
N HIS A 286 -20.69 10.60 -3.32
CA HIS A 286 -20.91 9.18 -3.68
C HIS A 286 -19.62 8.36 -3.58
N ASP A 287 -18.49 8.87 -4.13
CA ASP A 287 -17.22 8.16 -4.13
C ASP A 287 -16.65 8.04 -2.71
N LEU A 288 -16.78 9.11 -1.92
CA LEU A 288 -16.38 9.11 -0.51
C LEU A 288 -17.17 8.08 0.31
N LEU A 289 -18.49 8.01 0.10
CA LEU A 289 -19.35 7.06 0.79
C LEU A 289 -19.02 5.62 0.37
N ALA A 290 -18.81 5.38 -0.93
CA ALA A 290 -18.42 4.06 -1.44
C ALA A 290 -17.05 3.61 -0.90
N GLN A 291 -16.08 4.52 -0.74
CA GLN A 291 -14.79 4.22 -0.11
C GLN A 291 -14.96 3.92 1.39
N ALA A 292 -15.77 4.71 2.09
CA ALA A 292 -16.02 4.54 3.51
C ALA A 292 -16.72 3.21 3.82
N SER A 293 -17.76 2.84 3.04
CA SER A 293 -18.47 1.57 3.22
C SER A 293 -17.60 0.34 2.92
N ARG A 294 -16.77 0.40 1.86
CA ARG A 294 -15.78 -0.65 1.58
C ARG A 294 -14.79 -0.82 2.73
N TRP A 295 -14.31 0.29 3.29
CA TRP A 295 -13.39 0.24 4.43
C TRP A 295 -14.04 -0.33 5.68
N GLU A 296 -15.29 0.07 5.99
CA GLU A 296 -16.01 -0.46 7.14
C GLU A 296 -16.23 -1.97 7.00
N ALA A 297 -16.70 -2.42 5.84
CA ALA A 297 -16.86 -3.84 5.55
C ALA A 297 -15.53 -4.61 5.65
N ALA A 298 -14.43 -4.07 5.11
CA ALA A 298 -13.12 -4.70 5.22
C ALA A 298 -12.62 -4.71 6.68
N SER A 299 -12.81 -3.62 7.43
CA SER A 299 -12.38 -3.54 8.82
C SER A 299 -13.18 -4.47 9.74
N SER A 300 -14.46 -4.69 9.46
CA SER A 300 -15.26 -5.68 10.21
C SER A 300 -14.77 -7.10 9.96
N LEU A 301 -14.38 -7.46 8.73
CA LEU A 301 -13.79 -8.76 8.42
C LEU A 301 -12.40 -8.91 9.05
N VAL A 302 -11.58 -7.85 9.04
CA VAL A 302 -10.27 -7.87 9.73
C VAL A 302 -10.45 -8.05 11.24
N SER A 303 -11.46 -7.41 11.86
CA SER A 303 -11.73 -7.62 13.29
C SER A 303 -12.20 -9.04 13.60
N GLY A 304 -12.85 -9.70 12.65
CA GLY A 304 -13.15 -11.14 12.66
C GLY A 304 -11.99 -12.03 12.21
N VAL A 305 -10.80 -11.43 11.96
CA VAL A 305 -9.58 -12.12 11.50
C VAL A 305 -9.72 -12.77 10.11
N ASP A 306 -10.75 -12.42 9.33
CA ASP A 306 -10.91 -12.82 7.92
C ASP A 306 -10.17 -11.86 6.98
N LEU A 307 -8.85 -12.03 6.87
CA LEU A 307 -8.02 -11.24 5.96
C LEU A 307 -8.32 -11.54 4.48
N ALA A 308 -8.75 -12.77 4.16
CA ALA A 308 -9.07 -13.16 2.80
C ALA A 308 -10.34 -12.44 2.31
N GLY A 309 -11.40 -12.45 3.11
CA GLY A 309 -12.63 -11.70 2.86
C GLY A 309 -12.38 -10.20 2.78
N ALA A 310 -11.60 -9.65 3.71
CA ALA A 310 -11.25 -8.23 3.71
C ALA A 310 -10.54 -7.79 2.41
N THR A 311 -9.58 -8.59 1.93
CA THR A 311 -8.90 -8.29 0.65
C THR A 311 -9.82 -8.50 -0.56
N ALA A 312 -10.80 -9.40 -0.47
CA ALA A 312 -11.76 -9.64 -1.54
C ALA A 312 -12.66 -8.43 -1.83
N ILE A 313 -12.97 -7.61 -0.82
CA ILE A 313 -13.76 -6.37 -0.97
C ILE A 313 -13.07 -5.38 -1.94
N TYR A 314 -11.73 -5.36 -1.95
CA TYR A 314 -10.94 -4.48 -2.82
C TYR A 314 -10.62 -5.09 -4.19
N ARG A 315 -11.14 -6.29 -4.51
CA ARG A 315 -10.94 -6.86 -5.84
C ARG A 315 -11.66 -6.01 -6.88
N SER A 316 -10.89 -5.46 -7.82
CA SER A 316 -11.43 -4.67 -8.91
C SER A 316 -12.21 -5.56 -9.87
N ARG A 317 -13.40 -5.11 -10.30
CA ARG A 317 -14.15 -5.78 -11.35
C ARG A 317 -13.38 -5.67 -12.68
N PRO A 318 -13.35 -6.72 -13.53
CA PRO A 318 -12.73 -6.66 -14.85
C PRO A 318 -13.35 -5.55 -15.70
N ARG A 319 -12.52 -4.61 -16.18
CA ARG A 319 -12.99 -3.46 -16.97
C ARG A 319 -12.50 -3.50 -18.41
N VAL A 320 -11.35 -4.13 -18.66
CA VAL A 320 -10.67 -4.15 -19.95
C VAL A 320 -10.81 -5.55 -20.57
N GLY A 321 -10.87 -5.61 -21.89
CA GLY A 321 -10.80 -6.88 -22.62
C GLY A 321 -11.94 -7.86 -22.37
N ARG A 322 -13.15 -7.38 -22.01
CA ARG A 322 -14.33 -8.25 -21.78
C ARG A 322 -14.72 -9.04 -23.03
N ARG A 323 -14.39 -8.51 -24.22
CA ARG A 323 -14.67 -9.17 -25.51
C ARG A 323 -13.62 -10.22 -25.90
N PHE A 324 -12.47 -10.27 -25.24
CA PHE A 324 -11.47 -11.29 -25.53
C PHE A 324 -11.93 -12.65 -24.99
N ALA A 325 -12.00 -13.63 -25.89
CA ALA A 325 -12.25 -15.00 -25.52
C ALA A 325 -11.07 -15.52 -24.67
N THR A 326 -11.32 -15.78 -23.38
CA THR A 326 -10.31 -16.27 -22.44
C THR A 326 -9.95 -17.72 -22.71
N VAL A 327 -10.94 -18.52 -23.10
CA VAL A 327 -10.76 -19.93 -23.40
C VAL A 327 -10.78 -20.10 -24.93
N ARG A 328 -9.64 -20.45 -25.50
CA ARG A 328 -9.54 -20.97 -26.88
C ARG A 328 -8.91 -22.34 -26.79
N PRO A 329 -9.56 -23.38 -27.30
CA PRO A 329 -9.01 -24.71 -27.31
C PRO A 329 -7.63 -24.72 -27.98
N SER A 330 -6.66 -25.35 -27.35
CA SER A 330 -5.34 -25.60 -27.91
C SER A 330 -5.03 -27.06 -27.72
N ARG A 331 -4.25 -27.64 -28.65
CA ARG A 331 -3.70 -29.00 -28.49
C ARG A 331 -2.90 -29.16 -27.19
N TRP A 332 -2.39 -28.06 -26.66
CA TRP A 332 -1.60 -28.02 -25.41
C TRP A 332 -2.46 -27.47 -24.28
N ARG A 333 -2.93 -28.34 -23.41
CA ARG A 333 -3.76 -27.96 -22.24
C ARG A 333 -3.08 -26.88 -21.39
N ALA A 334 -1.76 -27.04 -21.12
CA ALA A 334 -0.97 -26.06 -20.35
C ALA A 334 -1.09 -24.64 -20.92
N TRP A 335 -0.97 -24.48 -22.26
CA TRP A 335 -1.08 -23.18 -22.91
C TRP A 335 -2.48 -22.58 -22.80
N THR A 336 -3.52 -23.39 -22.83
CA THR A 336 -4.90 -22.93 -22.64
C THR A 336 -5.08 -22.28 -21.27
N PHE A 337 -4.55 -22.90 -20.20
CA PHE A 337 -4.63 -22.39 -18.84
C PHE A 337 -3.75 -21.17 -18.63
N VAL A 338 -2.50 -21.17 -19.10
CA VAL A 338 -1.60 -20.01 -19.06
C VAL A 338 -2.23 -18.79 -19.73
N ARG A 339 -2.80 -18.96 -20.92
CA ARG A 339 -3.48 -17.90 -21.65
C ARG A 339 -4.72 -17.40 -20.92
N ARG A 340 -5.55 -18.30 -20.38
CA ARG A 340 -6.73 -17.95 -19.59
C ARG A 340 -6.36 -17.05 -18.41
N ASP A 341 -5.35 -17.45 -17.65
CA ASP A 341 -4.93 -16.74 -16.45
C ASP A 341 -4.24 -15.42 -16.78
N ALA A 342 -3.42 -15.38 -17.83
CA ALA A 342 -2.79 -14.16 -18.33
C ALA A 342 -3.84 -13.12 -18.79
N ILE A 343 -4.85 -13.55 -19.58
CA ILE A 343 -5.95 -12.67 -19.99
C ILE A 343 -6.78 -12.25 -18.78
N GLY A 344 -7.03 -13.16 -17.82
CA GLY A 344 -7.70 -12.86 -16.56
C GLY A 344 -7.01 -11.74 -15.78
N ALA A 345 -5.70 -11.84 -15.60
CA ALA A 345 -4.87 -10.82 -14.95
C ALA A 345 -4.85 -9.50 -15.73
N ALA A 346 -4.71 -9.57 -17.07
CA ALA A 346 -4.70 -8.38 -17.94
C ALA A 346 -6.03 -7.61 -17.96
N ARG A 347 -7.15 -8.23 -17.60
CA ARG A 347 -8.46 -7.56 -17.44
C ARG A 347 -8.49 -6.56 -16.29
N THR A 348 -7.53 -6.63 -15.38
CA THR A 348 -7.33 -5.69 -14.28
C THR A 348 -5.92 -5.07 -14.34
N PRO A 349 -5.63 -4.23 -15.36
CA PRO A 349 -4.26 -3.83 -15.69
C PRO A 349 -3.54 -3.09 -14.56
N VAL A 350 -4.22 -2.23 -13.82
CA VAL A 350 -3.63 -1.52 -12.69
C VAL A 350 -3.22 -2.49 -11.58
N ARG A 351 -4.08 -3.48 -11.28
CA ARG A 351 -3.80 -4.51 -10.28
C ARG A 351 -2.63 -5.40 -10.72
N LEU A 352 -2.57 -5.77 -12.01
CA LEU A 352 -1.47 -6.52 -12.58
C LEU A 352 -0.16 -5.73 -12.51
N ALA A 353 -0.18 -4.46 -12.93
CA ALA A 353 1.00 -3.60 -12.88
C ALA A 353 1.55 -3.45 -11.45
N LEU A 354 0.69 -3.23 -10.46
CA LEU A 354 1.09 -3.19 -9.05
C LEU A 354 1.67 -4.53 -8.58
N GLY A 355 1.10 -5.65 -9.01
CA GLY A 355 1.63 -6.98 -8.72
C GLY A 355 3.03 -7.16 -9.28
N VAL A 356 3.24 -6.82 -10.56
CA VAL A 356 4.55 -6.89 -11.22
C VAL A 356 5.56 -5.94 -10.57
N MET A 357 5.16 -4.71 -10.23
CA MET A 357 6.03 -3.77 -9.50
C MET A 357 6.42 -4.30 -8.12
N ALA A 358 5.49 -4.91 -7.39
CA ALA A 358 5.80 -5.53 -6.10
C ALA A 358 6.75 -6.72 -6.28
N LEU A 359 6.54 -7.58 -7.30
CA LEU A 359 7.47 -8.67 -7.61
C LEU A 359 8.86 -8.13 -7.96
N ALA A 360 8.95 -7.10 -8.81
CA ALA A 360 10.24 -6.46 -9.13
C ALA A 360 10.91 -5.86 -7.88
N GLY A 361 10.14 -5.16 -7.04
CA GLY A 361 10.66 -4.65 -5.75
C GLY A 361 11.15 -5.76 -4.82
N GLY A 362 10.44 -6.88 -4.76
CA GLY A 362 10.89 -8.07 -4.04
C GLY A 362 12.18 -8.67 -4.60
N GLY A 363 12.32 -8.71 -5.94
CA GLY A 363 13.56 -9.13 -6.61
C GLY A 363 14.74 -8.20 -6.31
N VAL A 364 14.51 -6.88 -6.30
CA VAL A 364 15.51 -5.87 -5.91
C VAL A 364 15.97 -6.09 -4.47
N LEU A 365 15.03 -6.25 -3.53
CA LEU A 365 15.35 -6.50 -2.12
C LEU A 365 16.12 -7.81 -1.93
N LEU A 366 15.73 -8.86 -2.66
CA LEU A 366 16.41 -10.15 -2.59
C LEU A 366 17.82 -10.09 -3.20
N GLY A 367 17.98 -9.41 -4.34
CA GLY A 367 19.28 -9.17 -4.94
C GLY A 367 20.21 -8.36 -4.02
N ALA A 368 19.70 -7.32 -3.37
CA ALA A 368 20.44 -6.57 -2.37
C ALA A 368 20.81 -7.44 -1.15
N ALA A 369 19.87 -8.26 -0.64
CA ALA A 369 20.10 -9.14 0.50
C ALA A 369 21.21 -10.18 0.22
N THR A 370 21.17 -10.82 -0.94
CA THR A 370 22.19 -11.82 -1.33
C THR A 370 23.56 -11.20 -1.56
N SER A 371 23.62 -9.99 -2.12
CA SER A 371 24.88 -9.25 -2.33
C SER A 371 25.53 -8.82 -1.02
N THR A 372 24.75 -8.36 -0.03
CA THR A 372 25.25 -7.99 1.30
C THR A 372 25.68 -9.21 2.10
N GLY A 373 24.95 -10.33 2.02
CA GLY A 373 25.29 -11.58 2.69
C GLY A 373 26.59 -12.22 2.20
N ALA A 374 26.94 -12.03 0.94
CA ALA A 374 28.21 -12.50 0.37
C ALA A 374 29.41 -11.65 0.80
N ALA A 375 29.19 -10.37 1.11
CA ALA A 375 30.26 -9.41 1.41
C ALA A 375 30.52 -9.21 2.91
N SER A 376 29.61 -9.62 3.80
CA SER A 376 29.73 -9.38 5.24
C SER A 376 29.14 -10.52 6.08
N SER A 377 29.70 -10.73 7.28
CA SER A 377 29.14 -11.64 8.31
C SER A 377 27.80 -11.15 8.92
N ALA A 378 27.17 -10.13 8.37
CA ALA A 378 25.94 -9.51 8.90
C ALA A 378 24.70 -10.32 8.51
N VAL A 379 24.50 -11.45 9.14
CA VAL A 379 23.33 -12.34 8.98
C VAL A 379 22.03 -11.57 9.18
N ASP A 380 21.98 -10.65 10.16
CA ASP A 380 20.76 -9.93 10.53
C ASP A 380 20.20 -9.06 9.41
N SER A 381 21.06 -8.31 8.68
CA SER A 381 20.62 -7.46 7.57
C SER A 381 20.14 -8.28 6.37
N THR A 382 20.81 -9.38 6.07
CA THR A 382 20.44 -10.32 5.01
C THR A 382 19.07 -10.95 5.28
N VAL A 383 18.84 -11.42 6.51
CA VAL A 383 17.56 -11.99 6.94
C VAL A 383 16.44 -10.95 6.90
N LEU A 384 16.70 -9.73 7.37
CA LEU A 384 15.69 -8.65 7.35
C LEU A 384 15.27 -8.28 5.93
N LEU A 385 16.23 -8.02 5.04
CA LEU A 385 15.96 -7.69 3.64
C LEU A 385 15.29 -8.86 2.92
N GLY A 386 15.75 -10.09 3.16
CA GLY A 386 15.15 -11.29 2.62
C GLY A 386 13.70 -11.49 3.10
N THR A 387 13.44 -11.32 4.40
CA THR A 387 12.08 -11.38 4.97
C THR A 387 11.18 -10.32 4.33
N ALA A 388 11.65 -9.08 4.20
CA ALA A 388 10.91 -8.02 3.54
C ALA A 388 10.65 -8.37 2.06
N ALA A 389 11.65 -8.92 1.35
CA ALA A 389 11.49 -9.39 -0.01
C ALA A 389 10.39 -10.45 -0.13
N GLY A 390 10.39 -11.46 0.75
CA GLY A 390 9.37 -12.51 0.77
C GLY A 390 7.96 -11.97 0.99
N LEU A 391 7.78 -11.02 1.90
CA LEU A 391 6.49 -10.37 2.15
C LEU A 391 6.01 -9.55 0.94
N VAL A 392 6.92 -8.82 0.30
CA VAL A 392 6.60 -8.01 -0.90
C VAL A 392 6.26 -8.93 -2.09
N VAL A 393 7.02 -10.01 -2.31
CA VAL A 393 6.71 -11.04 -3.33
C VAL A 393 5.36 -11.68 -3.07
N PHE A 394 5.08 -12.05 -1.83
CA PHE A 394 3.78 -12.59 -1.44
C PHE A 394 2.64 -11.62 -1.76
N ALA A 395 2.79 -10.33 -1.47
CA ALA A 395 1.80 -9.33 -1.85
C ALA A 395 1.64 -9.22 -3.37
N GLY A 396 2.76 -9.18 -4.12
CA GLY A 396 2.79 -9.09 -5.58
C GLY A 396 2.16 -10.28 -6.31
N LEU A 397 2.22 -11.47 -5.74
CA LEU A 397 1.55 -12.67 -6.26
C LEU A 397 0.02 -12.58 -6.20
N GLY A 398 -0.55 -11.75 -5.32
CA GLY A 398 -2.00 -11.64 -5.14
C GLY A 398 -2.80 -11.44 -6.43
N PRO A 399 -2.44 -10.50 -7.31
CA PRO A 399 -3.13 -10.24 -8.57
C PRO A 399 -3.07 -11.36 -9.60
N ILE A 400 -2.03 -12.16 -9.62
CA ILE A 400 -1.76 -13.15 -10.66
C ILE A 400 -2.13 -14.58 -10.26
N THR A 401 -2.51 -14.82 -9.00
CA THR A 401 -2.87 -16.15 -8.47
C THR A 401 -4.39 -16.37 -8.35
N ASP A 402 -5.22 -15.59 -9.06
CA ASP A 402 -6.68 -15.76 -9.01
C ASP A 402 -7.13 -17.12 -9.59
N GLY A 403 -6.45 -17.61 -10.66
CA GLY A 403 -6.70 -18.95 -11.22
C GLY A 403 -6.38 -20.06 -10.23
N LEU A 404 -5.24 -19.97 -9.55
CA LEU A 404 -4.83 -20.92 -8.51
C LEU A 404 -5.84 -20.98 -7.34
N ARG A 405 -6.35 -19.81 -6.91
CA ARG A 405 -7.40 -19.75 -5.89
C ARG A 405 -8.71 -20.37 -6.33
N HIS A 406 -9.08 -20.16 -7.60
CA HIS A 406 -10.26 -20.80 -8.16
C HIS A 406 -10.10 -22.32 -8.19
N ALA A 407 -8.96 -22.84 -8.69
CA ALA A 407 -8.69 -24.27 -8.68
C ALA A 407 -8.73 -24.86 -7.26
N ALA A 408 -8.13 -24.18 -6.28
CA ALA A 408 -8.19 -24.60 -4.88
C ALA A 408 -9.62 -24.54 -4.29
N ALA A 409 -10.46 -23.61 -4.73
CA ALA A 409 -11.82 -23.47 -4.23
C ALA A 409 -12.75 -24.59 -4.72
N VAL A 410 -12.50 -25.13 -5.92
CA VAL A 410 -13.28 -26.22 -6.51
C VAL A 410 -12.66 -27.60 -6.25
N ALA A 411 -11.52 -27.67 -5.56
CA ALA A 411 -10.90 -28.94 -5.19
C ALA A 411 -11.81 -29.69 -4.20
N GLY A 412 -12.10 -30.97 -4.49
CA GLY A 412 -13.05 -31.77 -3.76
C GLY A 412 -14.48 -31.74 -4.31
N ASP A 413 -14.79 -30.84 -5.27
CA ASP A 413 -16.06 -30.84 -5.98
C ASP A 413 -16.02 -31.84 -7.14
N VAL A 414 -17.20 -32.09 -7.75
CA VAL A 414 -17.30 -32.94 -8.95
C VAL A 414 -16.42 -32.36 -10.06
N THR A 415 -15.62 -33.20 -10.70
CA THR A 415 -14.65 -32.82 -11.75
C THR A 415 -15.35 -32.27 -13.00
N LEU A 416 -15.65 -30.97 -13.02
CA LEU A 416 -16.36 -30.32 -14.13
C LEU A 416 -15.54 -30.26 -15.43
N TYR A 417 -14.20 -30.31 -15.34
CA TYR A 417 -13.30 -30.18 -16.50
C TYR A 417 -12.68 -31.51 -16.96
N GLY A 418 -13.08 -32.65 -16.39
CA GLY A 418 -12.44 -33.95 -16.65
C GLY A 418 -10.95 -33.98 -16.33
N VAL A 419 -10.49 -33.12 -15.41
CA VAL A 419 -9.08 -32.97 -14.97
C VAL A 419 -9.07 -33.10 -13.45
N GLY A 420 -8.26 -34.01 -12.92
CA GLY A 420 -8.14 -34.19 -11.48
C GLY A 420 -7.54 -32.93 -10.81
N ASP A 421 -7.95 -32.70 -9.57
CA ASP A 421 -7.63 -31.48 -8.79
C ASP A 421 -6.13 -31.13 -8.71
N PRO A 422 -5.19 -32.09 -8.47
CA PRO A 422 -3.77 -31.78 -8.43
C PRO A 422 -3.26 -31.25 -9.77
N HIS A 423 -3.75 -31.86 -10.88
CA HIS A 423 -3.37 -31.45 -12.22
C HIS A 423 -3.94 -30.07 -12.57
N LEU A 424 -5.19 -29.78 -12.18
CA LEU A 424 -5.83 -28.48 -12.33
C LEU A 424 -5.05 -27.39 -11.57
N LEU A 425 -4.66 -27.66 -10.32
CA LEU A 425 -3.84 -26.76 -9.53
C LEU A 425 -2.48 -26.47 -10.21
N GLY A 426 -1.82 -27.54 -10.71
CA GLY A 426 -0.55 -27.41 -11.45
C GLY A 426 -0.67 -26.56 -12.70
N LEU A 427 -1.74 -26.76 -13.50
CA LEU A 427 -2.00 -25.97 -14.70
C LEU A 427 -2.19 -24.47 -14.40
N HIS A 428 -2.90 -24.13 -13.32
CA HIS A 428 -3.10 -22.75 -12.88
C HIS A 428 -1.87 -22.15 -12.17
N ALA A 429 -0.91 -22.96 -11.75
CA ALA A 429 0.35 -22.49 -11.19
C ALA A 429 1.33 -22.02 -12.27
N LEU A 430 1.22 -22.47 -13.52
CA LEU A 430 2.20 -22.21 -14.59
C LEU A 430 2.36 -20.71 -14.90
N PHE A 431 1.25 -19.99 -15.11
CA PHE A 431 1.30 -18.56 -15.44
C PHE A 431 1.95 -17.74 -14.31
N PRO A 432 1.49 -17.81 -13.04
CA PRO A 432 2.12 -17.08 -11.97
C PRO A 432 3.57 -17.51 -11.72
N LEU A 433 3.92 -18.78 -11.91
CA LEU A 433 5.28 -19.27 -11.77
C LEU A 433 6.23 -18.61 -12.77
N VAL A 434 5.92 -18.72 -14.06
CA VAL A 434 6.75 -18.16 -15.13
C VAL A 434 6.93 -16.65 -14.95
N LEU A 435 5.83 -15.92 -14.72
CA LEU A 435 5.89 -14.48 -14.54
C LEU A 435 6.74 -14.10 -13.31
N THR A 436 6.56 -14.81 -12.19
CA THR A 436 7.29 -14.51 -10.95
C THR A 436 8.78 -14.81 -11.09
N VAL A 437 9.13 -15.96 -11.66
CA VAL A 437 10.54 -16.32 -11.90
C VAL A 437 11.20 -15.28 -12.80
N VAL A 438 10.58 -14.93 -13.93
CA VAL A 438 11.14 -13.95 -14.86
C VAL A 438 11.35 -12.60 -14.18
N VAL A 439 10.36 -12.10 -13.47
CA VAL A 439 10.45 -10.77 -12.84
C VAL A 439 11.44 -10.75 -11.68
N LEU A 440 11.42 -11.77 -10.80
CA LEU A 440 12.35 -11.82 -9.67
C LEU A 440 13.81 -12.01 -10.11
N VAL A 441 14.05 -12.94 -11.03
CA VAL A 441 15.40 -13.20 -11.53
C VAL A 441 15.95 -11.96 -12.24
N THR A 442 15.18 -11.36 -13.15
CA THR A 442 15.62 -10.15 -13.86
C THR A 442 15.91 -9.00 -12.90
N ALA A 443 15.00 -8.71 -11.97
CA ALA A 443 15.20 -7.62 -11.01
C ALA A 443 16.37 -7.92 -10.04
N GLY A 444 16.50 -9.15 -9.58
CA GLY A 444 17.59 -9.57 -8.71
C GLY A 444 18.96 -9.48 -9.37
N VAL A 445 19.07 -9.98 -10.60
CA VAL A 445 20.33 -9.94 -11.39
C VAL A 445 20.73 -8.50 -11.71
N VAL A 446 19.79 -7.67 -12.15
CA VAL A 446 20.06 -6.24 -12.40
C VAL A 446 20.56 -5.57 -11.14
N THR A 447 19.95 -5.83 -9.98
CA THR A 447 20.39 -5.24 -8.71
C THR A 447 21.77 -5.74 -8.30
N ALA A 448 22.03 -7.03 -8.40
CA ALA A 448 23.33 -7.59 -8.08
C ALA A 448 24.44 -7.03 -8.98
N GLY A 449 24.18 -6.87 -10.28
CA GLY A 449 25.11 -6.25 -11.23
C GLY A 449 25.41 -4.78 -10.92
N LEU A 450 24.46 -4.06 -10.30
CA LEU A 450 24.64 -2.67 -9.87
C LEU A 450 25.39 -2.57 -8.52
N VAL A 451 25.26 -3.56 -7.63
CA VAL A 451 25.88 -3.55 -6.29
C VAL A 451 27.33 -4.06 -6.32
N GLY A 452 27.66 -4.98 -7.22
CA GLY A 452 29.03 -5.48 -7.40
C GLY A 452 29.09 -6.93 -7.98
N PRO A 453 30.19 -7.30 -8.62
CA PRO A 453 30.30 -8.56 -9.37
C PRO A 453 30.41 -9.84 -8.52
N THR A 454 30.56 -9.73 -7.19
CA THR A 454 30.89 -10.88 -6.32
C THR A 454 29.73 -11.86 -6.08
N ALA A 455 28.48 -11.49 -6.40
CA ALA A 455 27.28 -12.31 -6.13
C ALA A 455 26.67 -12.98 -7.39
N GLY A 456 27.31 -12.90 -8.55
CA GLY A 456 26.70 -13.17 -9.86
C GLY A 456 26.00 -14.52 -10.05
N GLY A 457 26.47 -15.60 -9.44
CA GLY A 457 25.92 -16.96 -9.64
C GLY A 457 24.78 -17.34 -8.67
N ALA A 458 24.80 -16.84 -7.44
CA ALA A 458 23.85 -17.23 -6.39
C ALA A 458 22.49 -16.52 -6.52
N VAL A 459 22.44 -15.28 -7.04
CA VAL A 459 21.23 -14.46 -7.12
C VAL A 459 20.15 -15.07 -8.02
N PRO A 460 20.43 -15.56 -9.25
CA PRO A 460 19.41 -16.19 -10.07
C PRO A 460 18.77 -17.40 -9.40
N LEU A 461 19.58 -18.23 -8.76
CA LEU A 461 19.11 -19.44 -8.08
C LEU A 461 18.25 -19.09 -6.85
N ALA A 462 18.71 -18.16 -6.01
CA ALA A 462 17.97 -17.69 -4.86
C ALA A 462 16.62 -17.04 -5.27
N SER A 463 16.62 -16.25 -6.35
CA SER A 463 15.42 -15.62 -6.90
C SER A 463 14.43 -16.64 -7.47
N ALA A 464 14.92 -17.64 -8.20
CA ALA A 464 14.10 -18.72 -8.73
C ALA A 464 13.49 -19.57 -7.60
N ALA A 465 14.31 -19.94 -6.60
CA ALA A 465 13.84 -20.68 -5.42
C ALA A 465 12.79 -19.87 -4.64
N ALA A 466 13.04 -18.59 -4.40
CA ALA A 466 12.07 -17.69 -3.76
C ALA A 466 10.75 -17.62 -4.54
N ALA A 467 10.80 -17.57 -5.88
CA ALA A 467 9.61 -17.56 -6.73
C ALA A 467 8.77 -18.83 -6.56
N VAL A 468 9.42 -20.00 -6.66
CA VAL A 468 8.77 -21.31 -6.51
C VAL A 468 8.14 -21.45 -5.13
N LEU A 469 8.92 -21.19 -4.07
CA LEU A 469 8.44 -21.35 -2.69
C LEU A 469 7.36 -20.31 -2.33
N SER A 470 7.47 -19.06 -2.80
CA SER A 470 6.43 -18.06 -2.57
C SER A 470 5.11 -18.42 -3.27
N LEU A 471 5.19 -19.02 -4.46
CA LEU A 471 3.99 -19.57 -5.12
C LEU A 471 3.43 -20.75 -4.32
N GLY A 472 4.29 -21.61 -3.77
CA GLY A 472 3.89 -22.68 -2.84
C GLY A 472 3.16 -22.12 -1.61
N VAL A 473 3.64 -21.01 -1.01
CA VAL A 473 2.93 -20.32 0.09
C VAL A 473 1.55 -19.84 -0.35
N ARG A 474 1.42 -19.34 -1.60
CA ARG A 474 0.10 -18.95 -2.14
C ARG A 474 -0.82 -20.15 -2.39
N ALA A 475 -0.27 -21.26 -2.87
CA ALA A 475 -1.02 -22.49 -3.06
C ALA A 475 -1.54 -23.07 -1.74
N THR A 476 -0.66 -23.18 -0.74
CA THR A 476 -1.05 -23.64 0.60
C THR A 476 -2.06 -22.72 1.26
N GLY A 477 -1.91 -21.38 1.07
CA GLY A 477 -2.89 -20.40 1.53
C GLY A 477 -4.25 -20.53 0.82
N ALA A 478 -4.27 -20.86 -0.47
CA ALA A 478 -5.50 -21.11 -1.23
C ALA A 478 -6.20 -22.40 -0.78
N LEU A 479 -5.44 -23.46 -0.52
CA LEU A 479 -5.94 -24.73 -0.01
C LEU A 479 -6.50 -24.65 1.41
N LYS A 480 -6.12 -23.67 2.19
CA LYS A 480 -6.58 -23.46 3.56
C LYS A 480 -8.09 -23.28 3.69
N GLY A 481 -8.72 -22.64 2.71
CA GLY A 481 -10.15 -22.35 2.72
C GLY A 481 -10.58 -21.26 3.73
N PRO A 482 -11.89 -21.14 3.99
CA PRO A 482 -12.40 -20.23 5.01
C PRO A 482 -12.01 -20.70 6.41
N MET A 483 -12.06 -19.79 7.38
CA MET A 483 -11.79 -20.13 8.79
C MET A 483 -12.81 -21.16 9.28
N PRO A 484 -12.39 -22.25 9.94
CA PRO A 484 -13.30 -23.25 10.48
C PRO A 484 -14.30 -22.61 11.45
N PRO A 485 -15.61 -22.98 11.38
CA PRO A 485 -16.64 -22.41 12.25
C PRO A 485 -16.32 -22.56 13.76
N ALA A 486 -15.65 -23.65 14.14
CA ALA A 486 -15.21 -23.88 15.52
C ALA A 486 -14.27 -22.76 16.06
N LEU A 487 -13.46 -22.16 15.19
CA LEU A 487 -12.59 -21.04 15.57
C LEU A 487 -13.34 -19.71 15.66
N LEU A 488 -14.55 -19.60 15.08
CA LEU A 488 -15.35 -18.36 15.13
C LEU A 488 -16.07 -18.21 16.48
N LEU A 489 -16.26 -19.31 17.20
CA LEU A 489 -16.93 -19.30 18.50
C LEU A 489 -15.93 -18.86 19.57
N PRO A 490 -16.21 -17.76 20.31
CA PRO A 490 -15.36 -17.36 21.41
C PRO A 490 -15.48 -18.38 22.57
N VAL A 491 -14.36 -18.84 23.07
CA VAL A 491 -14.30 -19.67 24.27
C VAL A 491 -14.00 -18.76 25.46
N SER A 492 -15.00 -18.51 26.30
CA SER A 492 -14.81 -17.69 27.49
C SER A 492 -14.01 -18.46 28.54
N SER A 493 -12.86 -17.93 28.93
CA SER A 493 -12.09 -18.41 30.08
C SER A 493 -11.75 -17.23 30.98
N PRO A 494 -11.36 -17.47 32.26
CA PRO A 494 -10.94 -16.40 33.16
C PRO A 494 -9.74 -15.58 32.63
N ALA A 495 -8.91 -16.19 31.76
CA ALA A 495 -7.76 -15.55 31.11
C ALA A 495 -8.10 -14.87 29.77
N GLY A 496 -9.37 -14.83 29.37
CA GLY A 496 -9.82 -14.35 28.07
C GLY A 496 -10.12 -15.49 27.08
N ASP A 497 -10.13 -15.18 25.77
CA ASP A 497 -10.41 -16.16 24.72
C ASP A 497 -9.09 -16.77 24.19
N PRO A 498 -8.70 -18.00 24.58
CA PRO A 498 -7.46 -18.64 24.11
C PRO A 498 -7.49 -18.92 22.61
N MET A 499 -8.69 -19.05 21.99
CA MET A 499 -8.82 -19.23 20.54
C MET A 499 -8.48 -17.97 19.76
N ALA A 500 -8.41 -16.80 20.40
CA ALA A 500 -8.01 -15.57 19.74
C ALA A 500 -6.59 -15.68 19.15
N LEU A 501 -5.64 -16.26 19.87
CA LEU A 501 -4.28 -16.49 19.38
C LEU A 501 -4.28 -17.47 18.19
N VAL A 502 -5.03 -18.55 18.27
CA VAL A 502 -5.14 -19.56 17.20
C VAL A 502 -5.73 -18.90 15.93
N ARG A 503 -6.75 -18.05 16.09
CA ARG A 503 -7.31 -17.27 14.98
C ARG A 503 -6.28 -16.35 14.33
N VAL A 504 -5.49 -15.64 15.14
CA VAL A 504 -4.44 -14.75 14.62
C VAL A 504 -3.38 -15.57 13.87
N ILE A 505 -2.88 -16.65 14.46
CA ILE A 505 -1.90 -17.55 13.79
C ILE A 505 -2.49 -18.07 12.48
N TRP A 506 -3.75 -18.53 12.50
CA TRP A 506 -4.44 -18.93 11.29
C TRP A 506 -4.47 -17.84 10.23
N ALA A 507 -4.75 -16.58 10.58
CA ALA A 507 -4.87 -15.50 9.63
C ALA A 507 -3.52 -15.06 9.03
N VAL A 508 -2.44 -15.09 9.81
CA VAL A 508 -1.13 -14.55 9.42
C VAL A 508 -0.12 -15.60 8.96
N ASP A 509 -0.45 -16.89 9.04
CA ASP A 509 0.47 -17.99 8.70
C ASP A 509 1.11 -17.85 7.31
N GLY A 510 0.32 -17.42 6.30
CA GLY A 510 0.81 -17.14 4.96
C GLY A 510 1.86 -16.03 4.92
N LEU A 511 1.72 -15.00 5.78
CA LEU A 511 2.71 -13.92 5.89
C LEU A 511 3.98 -14.41 6.58
N VAL A 512 3.83 -15.22 7.64
CA VAL A 512 4.97 -15.82 8.36
C VAL A 512 5.75 -16.73 7.41
N LEU A 513 5.08 -17.62 6.69
CA LEU A 513 5.72 -18.49 5.71
C LEU A 513 6.41 -17.70 4.58
N ALA A 514 5.79 -16.63 4.11
CA ALA A 514 6.39 -15.77 3.10
C ALA A 514 7.67 -15.06 3.60
N GLY A 515 7.65 -14.57 4.83
CA GLY A 515 8.84 -14.00 5.47
C GLY A 515 9.97 -15.02 5.64
N LEU A 516 9.63 -16.23 6.10
CA LEU A 516 10.58 -17.35 6.24
C LEU A 516 11.20 -17.73 4.88
N VAL A 517 10.38 -17.86 3.83
CA VAL A 517 10.86 -18.16 2.47
C VAL A 517 11.80 -17.07 1.97
N GLY A 518 11.47 -15.81 2.15
CA GLY A 518 12.33 -14.71 1.71
C GLY A 518 13.65 -14.64 2.48
N GLY A 519 13.61 -14.79 3.80
CA GLY A 519 14.83 -14.83 4.65
C GLY A 519 15.74 -16.02 4.32
N SER A 520 15.14 -17.21 4.15
CA SER A 520 15.89 -18.42 3.79
C SER A 520 16.48 -18.36 2.38
N ALA A 521 15.77 -17.77 1.41
CA ALA A 521 16.28 -17.56 0.06
C ALA A 521 17.46 -16.58 0.03
N ALA A 522 17.42 -15.52 0.84
CA ALA A 522 18.54 -14.59 0.97
C ALA A 522 19.78 -15.24 1.57
N LEU A 523 19.63 -16.19 2.49
CA LEU A 523 20.73 -16.95 3.10
C LEU A 523 21.25 -18.08 2.21
N ALA A 524 20.54 -18.45 1.14
CA ALA A 524 20.88 -19.62 0.31
C ALA A 524 22.26 -19.53 -0.33
N ALA A 525 22.80 -18.33 -0.53
CA ALA A 525 24.15 -18.10 -1.03
C ALA A 525 25.24 -18.52 -0.02
N ALA A 526 24.98 -18.38 1.27
CA ALA A 526 25.91 -18.77 2.34
C ALA A 526 25.67 -20.21 2.81
N THR A 527 24.42 -20.62 2.93
CA THR A 527 24.01 -21.96 3.35
C THR A 527 22.64 -22.33 2.78
N PRO A 528 22.50 -23.50 2.12
CA PRO A 528 21.22 -23.95 1.58
C PRO A 528 20.25 -24.50 2.63
N VAL A 529 20.74 -24.76 3.85
CA VAL A 529 19.97 -25.43 4.91
C VAL A 529 18.65 -24.72 5.24
N PRO A 530 18.61 -23.37 5.48
CA PRO A 530 17.35 -22.69 5.77
C PRO A 530 16.34 -22.79 4.62
N LEU A 531 16.81 -22.81 3.38
CA LEU A 531 15.95 -22.95 2.20
C LEU A 531 15.32 -24.35 2.14
N VAL A 532 16.10 -25.40 2.39
CA VAL A 532 15.61 -26.80 2.46
C VAL A 532 14.60 -26.95 3.59
N VAL A 533 14.88 -26.41 4.78
CA VAL A 533 13.95 -26.42 5.91
C VAL A 533 12.63 -25.73 5.56
N SER A 534 12.68 -24.55 4.93
CA SER A 534 11.50 -23.81 4.51
C SER A 534 10.70 -24.56 3.44
N ALA A 535 11.37 -25.20 2.48
CA ALA A 535 10.74 -26.02 1.45
C ALA A 535 10.05 -27.25 2.06
N THR A 536 10.72 -27.94 2.99
CA THR A 536 10.17 -29.12 3.70
C THR A 536 8.95 -28.71 4.54
N LEU A 537 9.05 -27.65 5.32
CA LEU A 537 7.93 -27.13 6.12
C LEU A 537 6.73 -26.79 5.22
N LEU A 538 6.97 -26.12 4.10
CA LEU A 538 5.93 -25.77 3.14
C LEU A 538 5.29 -27.02 2.51
N GLY A 539 6.10 -28.03 2.19
CA GLY A 539 5.61 -29.33 1.70
C GLY A 539 4.72 -30.04 2.71
N VAL A 540 5.14 -30.09 3.98
CA VAL A 540 4.34 -30.70 5.07
C VAL A 540 3.02 -29.95 5.27
N VAL A 541 3.06 -28.62 5.34
CA VAL A 541 1.85 -27.78 5.48
C VAL A 541 0.93 -27.96 4.26
N GLY A 542 1.49 -27.99 3.06
CA GLY A 542 0.73 -28.21 1.83
C GLY A 542 0.03 -29.58 1.80
N ALA A 543 0.76 -30.64 2.13
CA ALA A 543 0.22 -32.00 2.20
C ALA A 543 -0.86 -32.13 3.27
N ALA A 544 -0.67 -31.53 4.45
CA ALA A 544 -1.68 -31.53 5.50
C ALA A 544 -2.97 -30.85 5.04
N ARG A 545 -2.87 -29.66 4.43
CA ARG A 545 -4.03 -28.90 3.93
C ARG A 545 -4.73 -29.59 2.77
N TRP A 546 -3.96 -30.26 1.93
CA TRP A 546 -4.53 -31.06 0.85
C TRP A 546 -5.40 -32.19 1.39
N ARG A 547 -4.90 -32.99 2.35
CA ARG A 547 -5.66 -34.09 2.98
C ARG A 547 -6.95 -33.62 3.67
N TRP A 548 -7.00 -32.40 4.15
CA TRP A 548 -8.20 -31.86 4.80
C TRP A 548 -9.27 -31.42 3.79
N ARG A 549 -8.90 -31.30 2.51
CA ARG A 549 -9.80 -30.92 1.44
C ARG A 549 -10.26 -32.10 0.58
N ALA A 550 -9.40 -33.04 0.36
CA ALA A 550 -9.70 -34.28 -0.32
C ALA A 550 -10.44 -35.28 0.62
#